data_e5188b85b591937ae763e28821634f5a
#
_entry.id   e5188b85b591937ae763e28821634f5a
#
_cell.length_a   1.000
_cell.length_b   1.000
_cell.length_c   1.000
_cell.angle_alpha   90.00
_cell.angle_beta   90.00
_cell.angle_gamma   90.00
#
_symmetry.space_group_name_H-M   'P 1'
#
loop_
_entity.id
_entity.type
_entity.pdbx_description
1 polymer ?
#
loop_
_entity_poly.entity_id
_entity_poly.type
_entity_poly.pdbx_seq_one_letter_code
_entity_poly.pdbx_strand_id
1 'polypeptide(L)'
;MHFTCSHYTIKQTERSKLLKIKKEIAKSRLSIYAELSKLNILSLVLIATILGYYLGTSGLISWKRLFITLLGTALTASGSGALNHYLERETDKFMVRTKNRPLPAGLIKPAEVMNYGVLMVLAGIMILVIQVNMLTGFIALLTAFLYIVVYTPLKKITWLNTSIGSIPGALPILGGWTASSGSIDAMAWVLFAIMYLWQHPHFYSIAWICRGDYAEAKLKMLPVVEPDGNSTIRQIFWHLLLMIPITFLPFIQGALGLFYLIGAFMITSAFFVSALPLARNRSDKSALLLLKASVFYLPSLLLIIIIDKGVL
;
A
#
# COMPACT_ATOMS: atom_id res chain seq x y z
N MET A 1 -18.93 -36.05 51.10
CA MET A 1 -19.63 -35.03 50.30
C MET A 1 -18.69 -33.86 49.97
N HIS A 2 -17.69 -34.02 49.08
CA HIS A 2 -16.79 -32.91 48.74
C HIS A 2 -16.27 -32.97 47.26
N PHE A 3 -17.00 -33.58 46.31
CA PHE A 3 -16.55 -33.74 44.93
C PHE A 3 -17.38 -32.98 43.87
N THR A 4 -18.43 -32.26 44.25
CA THR A 4 -19.37 -31.64 43.30
C THR A 4 -19.11 -30.15 43.01
N CYS A 5 -18.36 -29.45 43.85
CA CYS A 5 -18.12 -27.99 43.66
C CYS A 5 -17.03 -27.65 42.68
N SER A 6 -15.96 -28.49 42.59
CA SER A 6 -14.79 -28.25 41.71
C SER A 6 -15.13 -28.37 40.22
N HIS A 7 -15.96 -29.33 39.84
CA HIS A 7 -16.36 -29.54 38.42
C HIS A 7 -17.28 -28.45 37.86
N TYR A 8 -18.08 -27.80 38.72
CA TYR A 8 -18.98 -26.72 38.30
C TYR A 8 -18.20 -25.42 38.03
N THR A 9 -17.18 -25.14 38.84
CA THR A 9 -16.33 -23.94 38.71
C THR A 9 -15.43 -24.01 37.48
N ILE A 10 -14.87 -25.17 37.15
CA ILE A 10 -14.05 -25.39 35.95
C ILE A 10 -14.90 -25.21 34.66
N LYS A 11 -16.10 -25.77 34.60
CA LYS A 11 -17.04 -25.60 33.49
C LYS A 11 -17.50 -24.14 33.30
N GLN A 12 -17.68 -23.38 34.38
CA GLN A 12 -18.01 -21.96 34.27
C GLN A 12 -16.84 -21.12 33.78
N THR A 13 -15.59 -21.43 34.19
CA THR A 13 -14.41 -20.74 33.75
C THR A 13 -14.09 -21.02 32.28
N GLU A 14 -14.27 -22.27 31.83
CA GLU A 14 -14.13 -22.62 30.41
C GLU A 14 -15.24 -21.98 29.54
N ARG A 15 -16.47 -21.99 30.03
CA ARG A 15 -17.61 -21.35 29.35
C ARG A 15 -17.45 -19.84 29.26
N SER A 16 -16.90 -19.18 30.28
CA SER A 16 -16.59 -17.75 30.27
C SER A 16 -15.42 -17.42 29.35
N LYS A 17 -14.40 -18.29 29.29
CA LYS A 17 -13.30 -18.18 28.29
C LYS A 17 -13.83 -18.40 26.89
N LEU A 18 -14.67 -19.40 26.65
CA LEU A 18 -15.28 -19.64 25.33
C LEU A 18 -16.25 -18.51 24.92
N LEU A 19 -16.96 -17.90 25.86
CA LEU A 19 -17.81 -16.73 25.59
C LEU A 19 -16.99 -15.46 25.32
N LYS A 20 -15.86 -15.26 26.02
CA LYS A 20 -14.91 -14.20 25.69
C LYS A 20 -14.29 -14.41 24.33
N ILE A 21 -13.83 -15.62 24.02
CA ILE A 21 -13.30 -16.00 22.71
C ILE A 21 -14.36 -15.81 21.61
N LYS A 22 -15.63 -16.23 21.85
CA LYS A 22 -16.74 -15.98 20.91
C LYS A 22 -17.09 -14.49 20.77
N LYS A 23 -16.95 -13.69 21.81
CA LYS A 23 -17.19 -12.24 21.76
C LYS A 23 -16.03 -11.48 21.08
N GLU A 24 -14.78 -11.96 21.22
CA GLU A 24 -13.64 -11.47 20.46
C GLU A 24 -13.68 -11.91 18.98
N ILE A 25 -14.30 -13.04 18.67
CA ILE A 25 -14.48 -13.57 17.30
C ILE A 25 -15.69 -12.93 16.60
N ALA A 26 -16.64 -12.35 17.31
CA ALA A 26 -17.79 -11.67 16.72
C ALA A 26 -17.41 -10.27 16.20
N LYS A 27 -16.49 -10.21 15.21
CA LYS A 27 -16.30 -8.97 14.45
C LYS A 27 -17.64 -8.55 13.86
N SER A 28 -18.03 -7.29 14.05
CA SER A 28 -19.23 -6.76 13.41
C SER A 28 -19.07 -6.86 11.88
N ARG A 29 -20.15 -6.99 11.13
CA ARG A 29 -20.08 -7.00 9.65
C ARG A 29 -19.35 -5.77 9.12
N LEU A 30 -19.58 -4.61 9.70
CA LEU A 30 -18.87 -3.37 9.34
C LEU A 30 -17.35 -3.50 9.53
N SER A 31 -16.90 -4.07 10.65
CA SER A 31 -15.47 -4.31 10.91
C SER A 31 -14.85 -5.28 9.90
N ILE A 32 -15.61 -6.31 9.46
CA ILE A 32 -15.15 -7.25 8.44
C ILE A 32 -14.94 -6.52 7.10
N TYR A 33 -15.89 -5.72 6.64
CA TYR A 33 -15.75 -4.97 5.38
C TYR A 33 -14.67 -3.89 5.47
N ALA A 34 -14.49 -3.25 6.62
CA ALA A 34 -13.39 -2.31 6.86
C ALA A 34 -12.01 -2.98 6.74
N GLU A 35 -11.87 -4.20 7.29
CA GLU A 35 -10.63 -4.98 7.15
C GLU A 35 -10.39 -5.45 5.71
N LEU A 36 -11.43 -5.89 4.98
CA LEU A 36 -11.35 -6.25 3.57
C LEU A 36 -10.92 -5.06 2.70
N SER A 37 -11.37 -3.86 3.03
CA SER A 37 -11.03 -2.61 2.34
C SER A 37 -9.59 -2.13 2.62
N LYS A 38 -8.86 -2.76 3.55
CA LYS A 38 -7.46 -2.42 3.91
C LYS A 38 -7.29 -0.92 4.22
N LEU A 39 -8.04 -0.39 5.18
CA LEU A 39 -8.12 1.05 5.48
C LEU A 39 -6.75 1.76 5.57
N ASN A 40 -5.72 1.12 6.11
CA ASN A 40 -4.37 1.71 6.20
C ASN A 40 -3.74 1.93 4.81
N ILE A 41 -3.94 0.99 3.88
CA ILE A 41 -3.44 1.14 2.50
C ILE A 41 -4.32 2.13 1.75
N LEU A 42 -5.64 2.05 1.95
CA LEU A 42 -6.59 2.98 1.37
C LEU A 42 -6.26 4.43 1.70
N SER A 43 -5.95 4.75 2.96
CA SER A 43 -5.57 6.11 3.35
C SER A 43 -4.34 6.62 2.60
N LEU A 44 -3.32 5.78 2.40
CA LEU A 44 -2.12 6.14 1.63
C LEU A 44 -2.44 6.37 0.14
N VAL A 45 -3.30 5.54 -0.44
CA VAL A 45 -3.79 5.72 -1.82
C VAL A 45 -4.51 7.06 -1.97
N LEU A 46 -5.39 7.41 -1.02
CA LEU A 46 -6.11 8.69 -1.05
C LEU A 46 -5.18 9.88 -0.87
N ILE A 47 -4.19 9.80 0.02
CA ILE A 47 -3.17 10.84 0.20
C ILE A 47 -2.38 11.06 -1.09
N ALA A 48 -1.93 9.98 -1.75
CA ALA A 48 -1.24 10.08 -3.04
C ALA A 48 -2.13 10.70 -4.12
N THR A 49 -3.42 10.35 -4.15
CA THR A 49 -4.40 10.94 -5.07
C THR A 49 -4.62 12.43 -4.79
N ILE A 50 -4.74 12.84 -3.51
CA ILE A 50 -4.87 14.26 -3.12
C ILE A 50 -3.64 15.04 -3.58
N LEU A 51 -2.45 14.49 -3.36
CA LEU A 51 -1.21 15.15 -3.77
C LEU A 51 -1.15 15.32 -5.30
N GLY A 52 -1.42 14.26 -6.05
CA GLY A 52 -1.46 14.34 -7.51
C GLY A 52 -2.47 15.37 -7.99
N TYR A 53 -3.66 15.41 -7.39
CA TYR A 53 -4.70 16.40 -7.68
C TYR A 53 -4.22 17.83 -7.39
N TYR A 54 -3.65 18.06 -6.21
CA TYR A 54 -3.14 19.36 -5.79
C TYR A 54 -2.04 19.88 -6.71
N LEU A 55 -1.07 19.03 -7.03
CA LEU A 55 0.07 19.41 -7.88
C LEU A 55 -0.32 19.58 -9.35
N GLY A 56 -1.30 18.82 -9.85
CA GLY A 56 -1.82 18.93 -11.22
C GLY A 56 -2.83 20.08 -11.41
N THR A 57 -3.24 20.77 -10.32
CA THR A 57 -4.18 21.89 -10.41
C THR A 57 -3.44 23.18 -10.79
N SER A 58 -3.85 23.79 -11.91
CA SER A 58 -3.50 25.16 -12.29
C SER A 58 -4.68 26.10 -11.96
N GLY A 59 -4.54 26.88 -10.89
CA GLY A 59 -5.59 27.80 -10.42
C GLY A 59 -6.39 27.27 -9.20
N LEU A 60 -7.68 27.59 -9.14
CA LEU A 60 -8.50 27.26 -7.95
C LEU A 60 -8.86 25.77 -7.90
N ILE A 61 -8.74 25.18 -6.72
CA ILE A 61 -9.11 23.79 -6.47
C ILE A 61 -10.62 23.61 -6.57
N SER A 62 -11.06 22.71 -7.45
CA SER A 62 -12.45 22.26 -7.47
C SER A 62 -12.70 21.20 -6.40
N TRP A 63 -13.14 21.61 -5.22
CA TRP A 63 -13.44 20.72 -4.09
C TRP A 63 -14.46 19.63 -4.44
N LYS A 64 -15.47 19.96 -5.26
CA LYS A 64 -16.45 18.99 -5.74
C LYS A 64 -15.79 17.88 -6.56
N ARG A 65 -14.92 18.25 -7.52
CA ARG A 65 -14.21 17.27 -8.37
C ARG A 65 -13.23 16.44 -7.54
N LEU A 66 -12.51 17.06 -6.60
CA LEU A 66 -11.62 16.36 -5.67
C LEU A 66 -12.40 15.32 -4.85
N PHE A 67 -13.53 15.71 -4.25
CA PHE A 67 -14.36 14.79 -3.46
C PHE A 67 -14.84 13.59 -4.29
N ILE A 68 -15.33 13.82 -5.50
CA ILE A 68 -15.77 12.75 -6.41
C ILE A 68 -14.59 11.84 -6.79
N THR A 69 -13.42 12.42 -7.06
CA THR A 69 -12.20 11.66 -7.36
C THR A 69 -11.81 10.77 -6.19
N LEU A 70 -11.82 11.29 -4.97
CA LEU A 70 -11.51 10.51 -3.77
C LEU A 70 -12.52 9.41 -3.52
N LEU A 71 -13.82 9.68 -3.73
CA LEU A 71 -14.87 8.68 -3.58
C LEU A 71 -14.68 7.52 -4.57
N GLY A 72 -14.51 7.83 -5.87
CA GLY A 72 -14.28 6.81 -6.89
C GLY A 72 -13.00 6.00 -6.66
N THR A 73 -11.92 6.68 -6.27
CA THR A 73 -10.65 6.03 -5.93
C THR A 73 -10.80 5.14 -4.68
N ALA A 74 -11.51 5.61 -3.64
CA ALA A 74 -11.75 4.84 -2.43
C ALA A 74 -12.54 3.56 -2.71
N LEU A 75 -13.59 3.63 -3.52
CA LEU A 75 -14.37 2.47 -3.92
C LEU A 75 -13.53 1.47 -4.71
N THR A 76 -12.79 1.95 -5.72
CA THR A 76 -11.91 1.09 -6.54
C THR A 76 -10.82 0.41 -5.69
N ALA A 77 -10.18 1.15 -4.81
CA ALA A 77 -9.12 0.62 -3.94
C ALA A 77 -9.66 -0.36 -2.90
N SER A 78 -10.83 -0.06 -2.29
CA SER A 78 -11.51 -0.96 -1.35
C SER A 78 -11.91 -2.27 -2.02
N GLY A 79 -12.51 -2.20 -3.21
CA GLY A 79 -12.85 -3.38 -3.99
C GLY A 79 -11.62 -4.21 -4.38
N SER A 80 -10.55 -3.54 -4.82
CA SER A 80 -9.27 -4.19 -5.15
C SER A 80 -8.66 -4.89 -3.93
N GLY A 81 -8.73 -4.27 -2.74
CA GLY A 81 -8.33 -4.87 -1.48
C GLY A 81 -9.10 -6.14 -1.15
N ALA A 82 -10.44 -6.11 -1.31
CA ALA A 82 -11.31 -7.26 -1.08
C ALA A 82 -11.02 -8.41 -2.06
N LEU A 83 -10.86 -8.11 -3.36
CA LEU A 83 -10.50 -9.11 -4.37
C LEU A 83 -9.11 -9.72 -4.14
N ASN A 84 -8.16 -8.93 -3.65
CA ASN A 84 -6.87 -9.48 -3.23
C ASN A 84 -7.03 -10.45 -2.05
N HIS A 85 -7.84 -10.13 -1.02
CA HIS A 85 -8.16 -11.07 0.05
C HIS A 85 -8.82 -12.35 -0.47
N TYR A 86 -9.71 -12.22 -1.47
CA TYR A 86 -10.36 -13.38 -2.09
C TYR A 86 -9.35 -14.29 -2.80
N LEU A 87 -8.43 -13.73 -3.57
CA LEU A 87 -7.41 -14.49 -4.32
C LEU A 87 -6.34 -15.10 -3.40
N GLU A 88 -5.98 -14.42 -2.33
CA GLU A 88 -4.95 -14.88 -1.38
C GLU A 88 -5.50 -15.75 -0.24
N ARG A 89 -6.81 -16.00 -0.16
CA ARG A 89 -7.47 -16.69 0.98
C ARG A 89 -6.84 -18.02 1.39
N GLU A 90 -6.34 -18.78 0.42
CA GLU A 90 -5.69 -20.06 0.71
C GLU A 90 -4.24 -19.89 1.21
N THR A 91 -3.48 -18.97 0.61
CA THR A 91 -2.11 -18.64 1.03
C THR A 91 -2.07 -17.93 2.39
N ASP A 92 -3.06 -17.10 2.66
CA ASP A 92 -3.16 -16.37 3.93
C ASP A 92 -3.29 -17.29 5.16
N LYS A 93 -3.79 -18.52 4.99
CA LYS A 93 -3.90 -19.53 6.07
C LYS A 93 -2.53 -19.95 6.63
N PHE A 94 -1.49 -19.90 5.82
CA PHE A 94 -0.15 -20.35 6.18
C PHE A 94 0.71 -19.27 6.85
N MET A 95 0.31 -18.00 6.80
CA MET A 95 1.07 -16.89 7.39
C MET A 95 0.52 -16.48 8.74
N VAL A 96 1.37 -16.37 9.76
CA VAL A 96 1.00 -15.98 11.12
C VAL A 96 0.26 -14.63 11.12
N ARG A 97 0.72 -13.69 10.29
CA ARG A 97 0.16 -12.34 10.16
C ARG A 97 -1.24 -12.29 9.55
N THR A 98 -1.60 -13.25 8.69
CA THR A 98 -2.82 -13.16 7.85
C THR A 98 -3.84 -14.27 8.09
N LYS A 99 -3.49 -15.34 8.82
CA LYS A 99 -4.39 -16.46 9.13
C LYS A 99 -5.69 -16.08 9.84
N ASN A 100 -5.69 -14.94 10.54
CA ASN A 100 -6.87 -14.41 11.26
C ASN A 100 -7.68 -13.40 10.44
N ARG A 101 -7.34 -13.20 9.15
CA ARG A 101 -8.15 -12.37 8.24
C ARG A 101 -9.55 -12.96 8.06
N PRO A 102 -10.56 -12.14 7.69
CA PRO A 102 -11.95 -12.59 7.61
C PRO A 102 -12.20 -13.86 6.78
N LEU A 103 -11.54 -14.00 5.62
CA LEU A 103 -11.72 -15.18 4.76
C LEU A 103 -11.02 -16.44 5.30
N PRO A 104 -9.72 -16.43 5.64
CA PRO A 104 -9.05 -17.57 6.26
C PRO A 104 -9.72 -18.03 7.56
N ALA A 105 -10.23 -17.08 8.36
CA ALA A 105 -10.93 -17.34 9.61
C ALA A 105 -12.40 -17.81 9.43
N GLY A 106 -12.93 -17.85 8.19
CA GLY A 106 -14.30 -18.31 7.92
C GLY A 106 -15.40 -17.34 8.40
N LEU A 107 -15.07 -16.05 8.62
CA LEU A 107 -16.01 -15.03 9.12
C LEU A 107 -16.95 -14.48 8.05
N ILE A 108 -16.63 -14.70 6.78
CA ILE A 108 -17.41 -14.26 5.62
C ILE A 108 -17.24 -15.27 4.48
N LYS A 109 -18.30 -15.43 3.67
CA LYS A 109 -18.27 -16.35 2.53
C LYS A 109 -17.43 -15.77 1.38
N PRO A 110 -16.63 -16.60 0.66
CA PRO A 110 -15.83 -16.14 -0.47
C PRO A 110 -16.65 -15.43 -1.55
N ALA A 111 -17.85 -15.92 -1.87
CA ALA A 111 -18.75 -15.29 -2.84
C ALA A 111 -19.20 -13.89 -2.43
N GLU A 112 -19.45 -13.65 -1.14
CA GLU A 112 -19.81 -12.33 -0.64
C GLU A 112 -18.66 -11.34 -0.85
N VAL A 113 -17.41 -11.76 -0.58
CA VAL A 113 -16.22 -10.91 -0.77
C VAL A 113 -15.95 -10.64 -2.24
N MET A 114 -16.11 -11.65 -3.10
CA MET A 114 -15.95 -11.49 -4.55
C MET A 114 -16.98 -10.49 -5.10
N ASN A 115 -18.26 -10.65 -4.78
CA ASN A 115 -19.33 -9.76 -5.25
C ASN A 115 -19.12 -8.33 -4.73
N TYR A 116 -18.80 -8.16 -3.44
CA TYR A 116 -18.47 -6.86 -2.87
C TYR A 116 -17.30 -6.21 -3.62
N GLY A 117 -16.20 -6.95 -3.81
CA GLY A 117 -15.02 -6.44 -4.47
C GLY A 117 -15.28 -5.99 -5.90
N VAL A 118 -15.98 -6.82 -6.70
CA VAL A 118 -16.34 -6.49 -8.09
C VAL A 118 -17.25 -5.26 -8.14
N LEU A 119 -18.31 -5.22 -7.32
CA LEU A 119 -19.24 -4.08 -7.29
C LEU A 119 -18.53 -2.78 -6.92
N MET A 120 -17.64 -2.79 -5.92
CA MET A 120 -16.89 -1.60 -5.49
C MET A 120 -15.93 -1.12 -6.59
N VAL A 121 -15.21 -2.02 -7.26
CA VAL A 121 -14.31 -1.66 -8.37
C VAL A 121 -15.09 -1.04 -9.51
N LEU A 122 -16.17 -1.69 -9.96
CA LEU A 122 -16.98 -1.18 -11.07
C LEU A 122 -17.64 0.16 -10.74
N ALA A 123 -18.23 0.29 -9.55
CA ALA A 123 -18.84 1.55 -9.10
C ALA A 123 -17.82 2.70 -9.05
N GLY A 124 -16.63 2.43 -8.48
CA GLY A 124 -15.57 3.44 -8.40
C GLY A 124 -15.10 3.90 -9.77
N ILE A 125 -14.84 2.97 -10.70
CA ILE A 125 -14.43 3.29 -12.08
C ILE A 125 -15.51 4.06 -12.81
N MET A 126 -16.77 3.64 -12.72
CA MET A 126 -17.90 4.32 -13.37
C MET A 126 -18.06 5.76 -12.86
N ILE A 127 -17.93 5.99 -11.55
CA ILE A 127 -17.94 7.35 -10.98
C ILE A 127 -16.80 8.19 -11.58
N LEU A 128 -15.58 7.67 -11.67
CA LEU A 128 -14.43 8.39 -12.21
C LEU A 128 -14.59 8.70 -13.69
N VAL A 129 -15.06 7.74 -14.51
CA VAL A 129 -15.30 7.94 -15.95
C VAL A 129 -16.36 8.99 -16.20
N ILE A 130 -17.50 8.89 -15.51
CA ILE A 130 -18.68 9.74 -15.80
C ILE A 130 -18.56 11.13 -15.18
N GLN A 131 -18.04 11.23 -13.97
CA GLN A 131 -18.07 12.46 -13.17
C GLN A 131 -16.75 13.24 -13.15
N VAL A 132 -15.65 12.61 -13.57
CA VAL A 132 -14.32 13.25 -13.59
C VAL A 132 -13.81 13.33 -15.02
N ASN A 133 -13.22 12.28 -15.55
CA ASN A 133 -12.87 12.13 -16.96
C ASN A 133 -12.47 10.67 -17.29
N MET A 134 -12.46 10.34 -18.57
CA MET A 134 -12.12 9.00 -19.08
C MET A 134 -10.72 8.55 -18.68
N LEU A 135 -9.73 9.47 -18.70
CA LEU A 135 -8.33 9.15 -18.41
C LEU A 135 -8.13 8.74 -16.94
N THR A 136 -8.78 9.46 -16.02
CA THR A 136 -8.75 9.12 -14.59
C THR A 136 -9.42 7.76 -14.32
N GLY A 137 -10.55 7.50 -14.97
CA GLY A 137 -11.21 6.20 -14.89
C GLY A 137 -10.36 5.07 -15.47
N PHE A 138 -9.66 5.32 -16.59
CA PHE A 138 -8.73 4.36 -17.18
C PHE A 138 -7.55 4.03 -16.24
N ILE A 139 -6.96 5.05 -15.58
CA ILE A 139 -5.88 4.83 -14.60
C ILE A 139 -6.38 4.00 -13.41
N ALA A 140 -7.59 4.25 -12.93
CA ALA A 140 -8.18 3.46 -11.86
C ALA A 140 -8.42 1.99 -12.29
N LEU A 141 -8.93 1.77 -13.51
CA LEU A 141 -9.08 0.44 -14.10
C LEU A 141 -7.73 -0.27 -14.23
N LEU A 142 -6.73 0.42 -14.79
CA LEU A 142 -5.37 -0.11 -14.95
C LEU A 142 -4.74 -0.49 -13.58
N THR A 143 -4.94 0.37 -12.57
CA THR A 143 -4.49 0.11 -11.20
C THR A 143 -5.11 -1.16 -10.64
N ALA A 144 -6.44 -1.28 -10.73
CA ALA A 144 -7.16 -2.46 -10.25
C ALA A 144 -6.73 -3.73 -11.01
N PHE A 145 -6.65 -3.66 -12.35
CA PHE A 145 -6.21 -4.76 -13.18
C PHE A 145 -4.80 -5.24 -12.81
N LEU A 146 -3.83 -4.34 -12.79
CA LEU A 146 -2.44 -4.68 -12.48
C LEU A 146 -2.31 -5.25 -11.06
N TYR A 147 -3.06 -4.71 -10.09
CA TYR A 147 -2.99 -5.16 -8.71
C TYR A 147 -3.63 -6.55 -8.51
N ILE A 148 -4.82 -6.76 -9.08
CA ILE A 148 -5.61 -7.98 -8.85
C ILE A 148 -5.15 -9.11 -9.77
N VAL A 149 -5.09 -8.83 -11.09
CA VAL A 149 -4.92 -9.86 -12.12
C VAL A 149 -3.45 -10.17 -12.36
N VAL A 150 -2.57 -9.19 -12.21
CA VAL A 150 -1.14 -9.36 -12.52
C VAL A 150 -0.34 -9.58 -11.23
N TYR A 151 -0.27 -8.58 -10.36
CA TYR A 151 0.59 -8.60 -9.17
C TYR A 151 0.24 -9.73 -8.20
N THR A 152 -1.05 -9.90 -7.86
CA THR A 152 -1.46 -10.87 -6.84
C THR A 152 -1.07 -12.31 -7.22
N PRO A 153 -1.30 -12.81 -8.45
CA PRO A 153 -0.81 -14.12 -8.87
C PRO A 153 0.71 -14.21 -9.00
N LEU A 154 1.38 -13.13 -9.44
CA LEU A 154 2.84 -13.13 -9.62
C LEU A 154 3.63 -13.38 -8.34
N LYS A 155 3.07 -13.13 -7.17
CA LYS A 155 3.69 -13.47 -5.88
C LYS A 155 4.07 -14.95 -5.75
N LYS A 156 3.35 -15.84 -6.44
CA LYS A 156 3.62 -17.28 -6.45
C LYS A 156 4.58 -17.72 -7.57
N ILE A 157 4.81 -16.84 -8.54
CA ILE A 157 5.50 -17.21 -9.80
C ILE A 157 6.93 -16.66 -9.80
N THR A 158 7.12 -15.38 -9.47
CA THR A 158 8.41 -14.70 -9.63
C THR A 158 8.66 -13.66 -8.55
N TRP A 159 9.94 -13.45 -8.22
CA TRP A 159 10.38 -12.38 -7.30
C TRP A 159 10.20 -10.97 -7.89
N LEU A 160 10.01 -10.84 -9.20
CA LEU A 160 9.70 -9.57 -9.87
C LEU A 160 8.33 -9.02 -9.45
N ASN A 161 7.54 -9.78 -8.70
CA ASN A 161 6.26 -9.33 -8.17
C ASN A 161 6.35 -7.98 -7.45
N THR A 162 7.45 -7.69 -6.74
CA THR A 162 7.65 -6.41 -6.04
C THR A 162 7.72 -5.25 -7.03
N SER A 163 8.52 -5.37 -8.09
CA SER A 163 8.67 -4.31 -9.11
C SER A 163 7.39 -4.11 -9.92
N ILE A 164 6.72 -5.20 -10.29
CA ILE A 164 5.44 -5.12 -11.02
C ILE A 164 4.34 -4.57 -10.10
N GLY A 165 4.31 -4.98 -8.83
CA GLY A 165 3.36 -4.50 -7.83
C GLY A 165 3.56 -3.03 -7.43
N SER A 166 4.76 -2.50 -7.63
CA SER A 166 5.05 -1.07 -7.40
C SER A 166 4.40 -0.17 -8.46
N ILE A 167 4.08 -0.68 -9.66
CA ILE A 167 3.37 0.08 -10.69
C ILE A 167 1.98 0.48 -10.20
N PRO A 168 1.06 -0.44 -9.85
CA PRO A 168 -0.26 -0.06 -9.35
C PRO A 168 -0.20 0.73 -8.03
N GLY A 169 0.87 0.57 -7.22
CA GLY A 169 1.07 1.38 -6.02
C GLY A 169 1.43 2.84 -6.30
N ALA A 170 2.02 3.14 -7.47
CA ALA A 170 2.36 4.51 -7.88
C ALA A 170 1.30 5.17 -8.77
N LEU A 171 0.39 4.44 -9.39
CA LEU A 171 -0.66 4.98 -10.27
C LEU A 171 -1.65 5.94 -9.58
N PRO A 172 -2.00 5.84 -8.28
CA PRO A 172 -2.94 6.75 -7.64
C PRO A 172 -2.53 8.24 -7.73
N ILE A 173 -1.21 8.55 -7.73
CA ILE A 173 -0.77 9.94 -7.89
C ILE A 173 -1.06 10.46 -9.30
N LEU A 174 -0.92 9.62 -10.34
CA LEU A 174 -1.34 9.95 -11.71
C LEU A 174 -2.85 10.11 -11.80
N GLY A 175 -3.61 9.25 -11.11
CA GLY A 175 -5.08 9.37 -11.04
C GLY A 175 -5.52 10.70 -10.47
N GLY A 176 -4.87 11.18 -9.40
CA GLY A 176 -5.11 12.50 -8.85
C GLY A 176 -4.74 13.63 -9.82
N TRP A 177 -3.57 13.55 -10.43
CA TRP A 177 -3.10 14.52 -11.43
C TRP A 177 -4.06 14.64 -12.59
N THR A 178 -4.42 13.54 -13.23
CA THR A 178 -5.34 13.54 -14.37
C THR A 178 -6.75 13.97 -14.02
N ALA A 179 -7.17 13.78 -12.78
CA ALA A 179 -8.46 14.27 -12.30
C ALA A 179 -8.52 15.80 -12.26
N SER A 180 -7.41 16.49 -12.03
CA SER A 180 -7.34 17.95 -12.00
C SER A 180 -7.02 18.54 -13.37
N SER A 181 -5.99 18.04 -14.06
CA SER A 181 -5.46 18.59 -15.31
C SER A 181 -6.12 18.04 -16.59
N GLY A 182 -6.64 16.81 -16.53
CA GLY A 182 -7.14 16.10 -17.72
C GLY A 182 -6.07 15.46 -18.60
N SER A 183 -4.78 15.64 -18.29
CA SER A 183 -3.63 15.15 -19.05
C SER A 183 -2.60 14.47 -18.14
N ILE A 184 -1.58 13.85 -18.73
CA ILE A 184 -0.39 13.36 -18.01
C ILE A 184 0.83 14.12 -18.52
N ASP A 185 1.32 15.04 -17.69
CA ASP A 185 2.45 15.88 -18.03
C ASP A 185 3.77 15.26 -17.53
N ALA A 186 4.90 15.84 -17.93
CA ALA A 186 6.22 15.37 -17.51
C ALA A 186 6.36 15.31 -15.97
N MET A 187 5.81 16.30 -15.26
CA MET A 187 5.82 16.34 -13.79
C MET A 187 5.02 15.19 -13.16
N ALA A 188 3.90 14.82 -13.75
CA ALA A 188 3.12 13.65 -13.27
C ALA A 188 3.96 12.37 -13.31
N TRP A 189 4.74 12.17 -14.39
CA TRP A 189 5.64 11.03 -14.51
C TRP A 189 6.80 11.08 -13.50
N VAL A 190 7.31 12.28 -13.18
CA VAL A 190 8.32 12.44 -12.13
C VAL A 190 7.77 12.01 -10.76
N LEU A 191 6.57 12.44 -10.41
CA LEU A 191 5.92 12.03 -9.16
C LEU A 191 5.63 10.53 -9.12
N PHE A 192 5.18 9.96 -10.23
CA PHE A 192 5.03 8.50 -10.38
C PHE A 192 6.36 7.78 -10.16
N ALA A 193 7.45 8.27 -10.77
CA ALA A 193 8.77 7.66 -10.64
C ALA A 193 9.29 7.73 -9.19
N ILE A 194 9.10 8.85 -8.49
CA ILE A 194 9.43 8.98 -7.05
C ILE A 194 8.68 7.93 -6.24
N MET A 195 7.35 7.82 -6.43
CA MET A 195 6.53 6.83 -5.74
C MET A 195 6.97 5.41 -6.07
N TYR A 196 7.22 5.11 -7.34
CA TYR A 196 7.66 3.79 -7.80
C TYR A 196 8.99 3.39 -7.17
N LEU A 197 9.97 4.28 -7.16
CA LEU A 197 11.31 4.00 -6.61
C LEU A 197 11.27 3.87 -5.08
N TRP A 198 10.51 4.75 -4.40
CA TRP A 198 10.35 4.73 -2.94
C TRP A 198 9.78 3.41 -2.43
N GLN A 199 8.85 2.80 -3.15
CA GLN A 199 8.21 1.56 -2.73
C GLN A 199 9.17 0.37 -2.62
N HIS A 200 10.25 0.33 -3.42
CA HIS A 200 11.16 -0.83 -3.44
C HIS A 200 11.91 -1.02 -2.12
N PRO A 201 12.65 -0.05 -1.56
CA PRO A 201 13.27 -0.21 -0.26
C PRO A 201 12.24 -0.49 0.85
N HIS A 202 11.04 0.10 0.77
CA HIS A 202 9.94 -0.15 1.69
C HIS A 202 9.48 -1.63 1.65
N PHE A 203 9.12 -2.13 0.48
CA PHE A 203 8.62 -3.49 0.32
C PHE A 203 9.70 -4.55 0.54
N TYR A 204 10.93 -4.31 0.12
CA TYR A 204 12.02 -5.24 0.40
C TYR A 204 12.36 -5.32 1.88
N SER A 205 12.21 -4.23 2.65
CA SER A 205 12.33 -4.25 4.11
C SER A 205 11.24 -5.12 4.76
N ILE A 206 9.99 -4.97 4.33
CA ILE A 206 8.87 -5.82 4.77
C ILE A 206 9.12 -7.27 4.38
N ALA A 207 9.54 -7.51 3.13
CA ALA A 207 9.80 -8.86 2.65
C ALA A 207 10.93 -9.55 3.42
N TRP A 208 11.96 -8.79 3.82
CA TRP A 208 13.04 -9.28 4.67
C TRP A 208 12.55 -9.71 6.06
N ILE A 209 11.79 -8.84 6.72
CA ILE A 209 11.25 -9.10 8.07
C ILE A 209 10.28 -10.28 8.06
N CYS A 210 9.43 -10.38 7.03
CA CYS A 210 8.39 -11.40 6.92
C CYS A 210 8.80 -12.62 6.08
N ARG A 211 10.10 -12.83 5.80
CA ARG A 211 10.57 -13.89 4.89
C ARG A 211 10.17 -15.31 5.32
N GLY A 212 10.10 -15.56 6.63
CA GLY A 212 9.63 -16.83 7.18
C GLY A 212 8.17 -17.11 6.81
N ASP A 213 7.27 -16.16 7.09
CA ASP A 213 5.85 -16.26 6.73
C ASP A 213 5.66 -16.48 5.21
N TYR A 214 6.43 -15.76 4.40
CA TYR A 214 6.36 -15.88 2.94
C TYR A 214 6.88 -17.22 2.43
N ALA A 215 7.90 -17.79 3.08
CA ALA A 215 8.42 -19.10 2.74
C ALA A 215 7.38 -20.20 3.05
N GLU A 216 6.73 -20.17 4.22
CA GLU A 216 5.66 -21.09 4.59
C GLU A 216 4.48 -21.02 3.60
N ALA A 217 4.14 -19.81 3.14
CA ALA A 217 3.10 -19.61 2.14
C ALA A 217 3.55 -19.90 0.70
N LYS A 218 4.78 -20.34 0.47
CA LYS A 218 5.41 -20.62 -0.83
C LYS A 218 5.38 -19.44 -1.79
N LEU A 219 5.47 -18.20 -1.25
CA LEU A 219 5.51 -16.98 -2.04
C LEU A 219 6.95 -16.68 -2.49
N LYS A 220 7.11 -16.27 -3.76
CA LYS A 220 8.40 -15.99 -4.40
C LYS A 220 8.86 -14.56 -4.13
N MET A 221 8.93 -14.17 -2.84
CA MET A 221 9.54 -12.89 -2.49
C MET A 221 11.06 -12.98 -2.60
N LEU A 222 11.74 -11.90 -3.00
CA LEU A 222 13.19 -11.92 -3.28
C LEU A 222 14.01 -12.50 -2.11
N PRO A 223 13.82 -12.10 -0.82
CA PRO A 223 14.58 -12.69 0.28
C PRO A 223 14.19 -14.14 0.64
N VAL A 224 13.14 -14.69 0.03
CA VAL A 224 12.80 -16.13 0.12
C VAL A 224 13.51 -16.90 -0.97
N VAL A 225 13.57 -16.36 -2.19
CA VAL A 225 14.23 -16.99 -3.35
C VAL A 225 15.74 -16.93 -3.19
N GLU A 226 16.27 -15.88 -2.61
CA GLU A 226 17.69 -15.63 -2.40
C GLU A 226 17.96 -15.22 -0.94
N PRO A 227 18.08 -16.22 -0.04
CA PRO A 227 18.14 -15.99 1.42
C PRO A 227 19.42 -15.29 1.89
N ASP A 228 20.50 -15.30 1.10
CA ASP A 228 21.74 -14.60 1.39
C ASP A 228 21.58 -13.07 1.40
N GLY A 229 20.53 -12.56 0.73
CA GLY A 229 20.12 -11.16 0.71
C GLY A 229 20.94 -10.26 -0.20
N ASN A 230 21.89 -10.78 -0.98
CA ASN A 230 22.72 -9.96 -1.87
C ASN A 230 21.89 -9.22 -2.91
N SER A 231 20.97 -9.90 -3.58
CA SER A 231 20.09 -9.28 -4.55
C SER A 231 19.08 -8.33 -3.90
N THR A 232 18.56 -8.67 -2.71
CA THR A 232 17.65 -7.78 -1.98
C THR A 232 18.34 -6.44 -1.68
N ILE A 233 19.56 -6.48 -1.13
CA ILE A 233 20.35 -5.28 -0.84
C ILE A 233 20.67 -4.52 -2.13
N ARG A 234 21.11 -5.20 -3.18
CA ARG A 234 21.39 -4.59 -4.49
C ARG A 234 20.16 -3.86 -5.05
N GLN A 235 18.99 -4.47 -5.00
CA GLN A 235 17.74 -3.83 -5.43
C GLN A 235 17.39 -2.60 -4.59
N ILE A 236 17.53 -2.67 -3.27
CA ILE A 236 17.33 -1.51 -2.39
C ILE A 236 18.22 -0.35 -2.80
N PHE A 237 19.53 -0.59 -2.97
CA PHE A 237 20.48 0.48 -3.30
C PHE A 237 20.28 1.03 -4.71
N TRP A 238 19.98 0.18 -5.71
CA TRP A 238 19.68 0.68 -7.06
C TRP A 238 18.50 1.65 -7.08
N HIS A 239 17.41 1.31 -6.37
CA HIS A 239 16.25 2.19 -6.34
C HIS A 239 16.50 3.47 -5.54
N LEU A 240 17.25 3.40 -4.45
CA LEU A 240 17.65 4.59 -3.68
C LEU A 240 18.59 5.50 -4.49
N LEU A 241 19.55 4.95 -5.22
CA LEU A 241 20.45 5.71 -6.09
C LEU A 241 19.71 6.41 -7.23
N LEU A 242 18.78 5.71 -7.89
CA LEU A 242 17.95 6.29 -8.95
C LEU A 242 16.99 7.36 -8.41
N MET A 243 16.54 7.21 -7.17
CA MET A 243 15.62 8.16 -6.55
C MET A 243 16.26 9.53 -6.34
N ILE A 244 17.57 9.61 -6.06
CA ILE A 244 18.27 10.87 -5.84
C ILE A 244 18.12 11.85 -7.03
N PRO A 245 18.54 11.51 -8.26
CA PRO A 245 18.36 12.44 -9.39
C PRO A 245 16.89 12.68 -9.74
N ILE A 246 16.02 11.69 -9.59
CA ILE A 246 14.60 11.84 -9.90
C ILE A 246 13.93 12.84 -8.94
N THR A 247 14.30 12.87 -7.66
CA THR A 247 13.77 13.84 -6.69
C THR A 247 14.24 15.28 -6.95
N PHE A 248 15.24 15.50 -7.79
CA PHE A 248 15.66 16.86 -8.17
C PHE A 248 14.91 17.40 -9.39
N LEU A 249 14.29 16.54 -10.19
CA LEU A 249 13.60 16.96 -11.41
C LEU A 249 12.51 18.01 -11.19
N PRO A 250 11.71 18.00 -10.11
CA PRO A 250 10.72 19.06 -9.86
C PRO A 250 11.33 20.46 -9.76
N PHE A 251 12.53 20.58 -9.18
CA PHE A 251 13.28 21.86 -9.16
C PHE A 251 13.86 22.18 -10.53
N ILE A 252 14.47 21.23 -11.23
CA ILE A 252 15.07 21.41 -12.55
C ILE A 252 14.02 21.84 -13.60
N GLN A 253 12.79 21.34 -13.46
CA GLN A 253 11.66 21.72 -14.33
C GLN A 253 11.03 23.06 -13.94
N GLY A 254 11.51 23.74 -12.88
CA GLY A 254 10.98 25.00 -12.41
C GLY A 254 9.59 24.89 -11.74
N ALA A 255 9.16 23.68 -11.41
CA ALA A 255 7.86 23.45 -10.75
C ALA A 255 7.89 23.65 -9.23
N LEU A 256 9.09 23.54 -8.63
CA LEU A 256 9.34 23.72 -7.20
C LEU A 256 10.65 24.50 -6.99
N GLY A 257 10.76 25.22 -5.88
CA GLY A 257 11.85 26.14 -5.57
C GLY A 257 13.03 25.50 -4.83
N LEU A 258 13.93 26.37 -4.35
CA LEU A 258 15.15 25.98 -3.64
C LEU A 258 14.85 25.31 -2.29
N PHE A 259 13.79 25.69 -1.62
CA PHE A 259 13.38 25.08 -0.35
C PHE A 259 13.09 23.57 -0.56
N TYR A 260 12.33 23.26 -1.62
CA TYR A 260 12.11 21.87 -2.01
C TYR A 260 13.42 21.13 -2.30
N LEU A 261 14.32 21.73 -3.10
CA LEU A 261 15.58 21.07 -3.50
C LEU A 261 16.41 20.68 -2.27
N ILE A 262 16.61 21.62 -1.33
CA ILE A 262 17.38 21.37 -0.12
C ILE A 262 16.69 20.31 0.76
N GLY A 263 15.40 20.45 1.00
CA GLY A 263 14.62 19.50 1.81
C GLY A 263 14.61 18.10 1.19
N ALA A 264 14.35 17.98 -0.10
CA ALA A 264 14.37 16.70 -0.83
C ALA A 264 15.75 16.03 -0.79
N PHE A 265 16.84 16.80 -0.94
CA PHE A 265 18.19 16.29 -0.80
C PHE A 265 18.46 15.72 0.59
N MET A 266 18.10 16.47 1.63
CA MET A 266 18.33 16.06 3.03
C MET A 266 17.59 14.75 3.36
N ILE A 267 16.28 14.70 3.06
CA ILE A 267 15.48 13.52 3.42
C ILE A 267 15.82 12.30 2.56
N THR A 268 16.15 12.50 1.27
CA THR A 268 16.55 11.40 0.37
C THR A 268 17.92 10.83 0.79
N SER A 269 18.87 11.71 1.18
CA SER A 269 20.16 11.30 1.73
C SER A 269 20.00 10.55 3.05
N ALA A 270 19.15 11.04 3.95
CA ALA A 270 18.85 10.35 5.22
C ALA A 270 18.21 8.97 4.98
N PHE A 271 17.31 8.86 4.00
CA PHE A 271 16.72 7.59 3.61
C PHE A 271 17.77 6.62 3.03
N PHE A 272 18.66 7.11 2.18
CA PHE A 272 19.78 6.31 1.66
C PHE A 272 20.69 5.80 2.79
N VAL A 273 21.09 6.68 3.70
CA VAL A 273 21.97 6.32 4.85
C VAL A 273 21.29 5.28 5.74
N SER A 274 19.96 5.34 5.91
CA SER A 274 19.22 4.36 6.71
C SER A 274 19.27 2.93 6.16
N ALA A 275 19.65 2.74 4.90
CA ALA A 275 19.84 1.42 4.28
C ALA A 275 21.20 0.79 4.57
N LEU A 276 22.23 1.58 4.93
CA LEU A 276 23.59 1.10 5.17
C LEU A 276 23.71 0.02 6.27
N PRO A 277 22.98 0.13 7.42
CA PRO A 277 23.01 -0.92 8.44
C PRO A 277 22.51 -2.27 7.92
N LEU A 278 21.51 -2.28 7.03
CA LEU A 278 21.00 -3.52 6.45
C LEU A 278 22.04 -4.20 5.54
N ALA A 279 22.78 -3.40 4.76
CA ALA A 279 23.87 -3.92 3.93
C ALA A 279 25.01 -4.56 4.76
N ARG A 280 25.30 -4.01 5.95
CA ARG A 280 26.37 -4.50 6.84
C ARG A 280 25.94 -5.73 7.64
N ASN A 281 24.77 -5.69 8.27
CA ASN A 281 24.38 -6.65 9.31
C ASN A 281 23.32 -7.67 8.85
N ARG A 282 22.56 -7.39 7.78
CA ARG A 282 21.47 -8.25 7.25
C ARG A 282 20.49 -8.70 8.34
N SER A 283 20.25 -7.86 9.34
CA SER A 283 19.38 -8.18 10.48
C SER A 283 17.98 -7.64 10.30
N ASP A 284 17.00 -8.27 10.95
CA ASP A 284 15.60 -7.79 10.98
C ASP A 284 15.52 -6.40 11.63
N LYS A 285 16.39 -6.11 12.60
CA LYS A 285 16.48 -4.78 13.25
C LYS A 285 16.90 -3.70 12.24
N SER A 286 17.87 -4.00 11.37
CA SER A 286 18.33 -3.08 10.33
C SER A 286 17.26 -2.89 9.24
N ALA A 287 16.56 -3.96 8.87
CA ALA A 287 15.42 -3.88 7.94
C ALA A 287 14.26 -3.04 8.53
N LEU A 288 13.99 -3.17 9.83
CA LEU A 288 12.99 -2.36 10.53
C LEU A 288 13.37 -0.87 10.57
N LEU A 289 14.67 -0.54 10.72
CA LEU A 289 15.16 0.84 10.65
C LEU A 289 14.86 1.44 9.27
N LEU A 290 15.23 0.73 8.19
CA LEU A 290 14.96 1.16 6.82
C LEU A 290 13.45 1.30 6.54
N LEU A 291 12.64 0.34 7.05
CA LEU A 291 11.18 0.41 6.95
C LEU A 291 10.62 1.66 7.63
N LYS A 292 11.06 1.97 8.84
CA LYS A 292 10.65 3.20 9.54
C LYS A 292 11.07 4.45 8.77
N ALA A 293 12.31 4.50 8.29
CA ALA A 293 12.79 5.62 7.48
C ALA A 293 11.93 5.83 6.23
N SER A 294 11.54 4.75 5.53
CA SER A 294 10.65 4.84 4.37
C SER A 294 9.26 5.38 4.69
N VAL A 295 8.71 5.04 5.87
CA VAL A 295 7.40 5.55 6.34
C VAL A 295 7.48 7.04 6.65
N PHE A 296 8.59 7.54 7.17
CA PHE A 296 8.78 8.98 7.43
C PHE A 296 9.13 9.76 6.17
N TYR A 297 9.87 9.16 5.24
CA TYR A 297 10.31 9.81 4.00
C TYR A 297 9.15 10.42 3.20
N LEU A 298 8.13 9.63 2.90
CA LEU A 298 7.06 10.05 2.01
C LEU A 298 6.25 11.22 2.58
N PRO A 299 5.71 11.18 3.81
CA PRO A 299 5.02 12.34 4.39
C PRO A 299 5.89 13.60 4.47
N SER A 300 7.19 13.43 4.77
CA SER A 300 8.12 14.56 4.83
C SER A 300 8.32 15.20 3.46
N LEU A 301 8.51 14.39 2.41
CA LEU A 301 8.61 14.89 1.04
C LEU A 301 7.33 15.64 0.61
N LEU A 302 6.15 15.06 0.93
CA LEU A 302 4.86 15.67 0.62
C LEU A 302 4.70 17.02 1.32
N LEU A 303 5.09 17.11 2.60
CA LEU A 303 5.03 18.35 3.37
C LEU A 303 5.94 19.42 2.76
N ILE A 304 7.17 19.06 2.39
CA ILE A 304 8.11 19.97 1.73
C ILE A 304 7.53 20.50 0.41
N ILE A 305 6.94 19.63 -0.41
CA ILE A 305 6.29 19.99 -1.67
C ILE A 305 5.14 21.00 -1.44
N ILE A 306 4.27 20.74 -0.44
CA ILE A 306 3.13 21.59 -0.14
C ILE A 306 3.59 22.98 0.33
N ILE A 307 4.59 23.02 1.20
CA ILE A 307 5.14 24.30 1.72
C ILE A 307 5.79 25.08 0.57
N ASP A 308 6.63 24.46 -0.22
CA ASP A 308 7.36 25.13 -1.30
C ASP A 308 6.40 25.70 -2.36
N LYS A 309 5.38 24.92 -2.79
CA LYS A 309 4.35 25.37 -3.73
C LYS A 309 3.45 26.48 -3.14
N GLY A 310 3.27 26.52 -1.83
CA GLY A 310 2.48 27.57 -1.16
C GLY A 310 3.24 28.89 -0.97
N VAL A 311 4.57 28.88 -1.14
CA VAL A 311 5.44 30.06 -1.07
C VAL A 311 5.69 30.68 -2.46
N LEU A 312 5.59 29.87 -3.53
CA LEU A 312 5.65 30.32 -4.93
C LEU A 312 4.28 30.82 -5.41
#